data_f242e5b64a2ebda57bad464db53c6783
#
_entry.id   f242e5b64a2ebda57bad464db53c6783
#
_cell.length_a   1.000
_cell.length_b   1.000
_cell.length_c   1.000
_cell.angle_alpha   90.00
_cell.angle_beta   90.00
_cell.angle_gamma   90.00
#
_symmetry.space_group_name_H-M   'P 1'
#
loop_
_entity.id
_entity.type
_entity.pdbx_description
1 polymer ?
#
loop_
_entity_poly.entity_id
_entity_poly.type
_entity_poly.pdbx_seq_one_letter_code
_entity_poly.pdbx_strand_id
1 'polypeptide(L)'
;YVLNLQGDVVKLIQANGHIVAQYTYDAWGNVSSSGRLAEINPLRYRGYYYDNETGFYYLQSRYYDPANRRFINADSYQSTGQGFVGTNMFAYCNNNPITAIDESGKSVTAIIIGALICAAIGGIDAYLSAKTSGASTNEALWQGAIGAVSGAVTSVVAAIPAIGPPAATLIGAGIGFVSSTASEVTHYAFNKDDPDYEFDTAESCANIVFGTLSNAASTYISKEINMLPMGEISQVYVGTVYSAGHTGGCFGLKKLVAELF
;
A
#
# COMPACT_ATOMS: atom_id res chain seq x y z
N TYR A 1 7.33 25.69 0.81
CA TYR A 1 7.97 24.60 0.08
C TYR A 1 7.26 24.35 -1.25
N VAL A 2 8.02 24.16 -2.32
CA VAL A 2 7.54 23.65 -3.61
C VAL A 2 8.21 22.30 -3.82
N LEU A 3 7.39 21.29 -4.06
CA LEU A 3 7.84 19.89 -4.25
C LEU A 3 7.64 19.50 -5.71
N ASN A 4 8.47 18.58 -6.20
CA ASN A 4 8.20 17.87 -7.44
C ASN A 4 7.29 16.65 -7.20
N LEU A 5 6.99 15.89 -8.26
CA LEU A 5 6.14 14.68 -8.18
C LEU A 5 6.73 13.57 -7.31
N GLN A 6 8.03 13.62 -7.06
CA GLN A 6 8.74 12.61 -6.26
C GLN A 6 8.88 13.03 -4.78
N GLY A 7 8.38 14.21 -4.38
CA GLY A 7 8.48 14.72 -3.03
C GLY A 7 9.79 15.48 -2.73
N ASP A 8 10.65 15.73 -3.75
CA ASP A 8 11.86 16.51 -3.53
C ASP A 8 11.49 17.99 -3.37
N VAL A 9 12.12 18.65 -2.40
CA VAL A 9 12.01 20.09 -2.23
C VAL A 9 12.81 20.79 -3.34
N VAL A 10 12.12 21.42 -4.28
CA VAL A 10 12.79 22.11 -5.42
C VAL A 10 12.93 23.60 -5.22
N LYS A 11 12.04 24.23 -4.44
CA LYS A 11 12.11 25.68 -4.14
C LYS A 11 11.54 25.99 -2.77
N LEU A 12 12.07 27.05 -2.18
CA LEU A 12 11.45 27.77 -1.07
C LEU A 12 11.00 29.15 -1.57
N ILE A 13 9.73 29.47 -1.35
CA ILE A 13 9.13 30.72 -1.78
C ILE A 13 8.58 31.45 -0.55
N GLN A 14 8.85 32.75 -0.43
CA GLN A 14 8.25 33.60 0.58
C GLN A 14 6.79 33.93 0.25
N ALA A 15 6.03 34.45 1.22
CA ALA A 15 4.64 34.85 1.03
C ALA A 15 4.44 35.93 -0.06
N ASN A 16 5.48 36.72 -0.34
CA ASN A 16 5.50 37.74 -1.40
C ASN A 16 5.88 37.19 -2.79
N GLY A 17 6.03 35.86 -2.94
CA GLY A 17 6.39 35.19 -4.20
C GLY A 17 7.87 35.13 -4.53
N HIS A 18 8.77 35.71 -3.72
CA HIS A 18 10.20 35.66 -3.97
C HIS A 18 10.80 34.27 -3.66
N ILE A 19 11.59 33.72 -4.59
CA ILE A 19 12.33 32.49 -4.38
C ILE A 19 13.56 32.79 -3.50
N VAL A 20 13.67 32.11 -2.37
CA VAL A 20 14.75 32.28 -1.38
C VAL A 20 15.71 31.10 -1.32
N ALA A 21 15.33 29.97 -1.89
CA ALA A 21 16.20 28.83 -2.13
C ALA A 21 15.70 28.03 -3.32
N GLN A 22 16.62 27.41 -4.05
CA GLN A 22 16.34 26.50 -5.16
C GLN A 22 17.28 25.33 -5.09
N TYR A 23 16.77 24.13 -5.40
CA TYR A 23 17.50 22.88 -5.34
C TYR A 23 17.29 22.08 -6.64
N THR A 24 18.34 21.41 -7.07
CA THR A 24 18.31 20.40 -8.13
C THR A 24 19.02 19.15 -7.65
N TYR A 25 18.52 18.00 -8.06
CA TYR A 25 19.02 16.71 -7.62
C TYR A 25 19.31 15.81 -8.81
N ASP A 26 20.32 14.95 -8.66
CA ASP A 26 20.43 13.79 -9.52
C ASP A 26 19.46 12.67 -9.03
N ALA A 27 19.44 11.55 -9.75
CA ALA A 27 18.58 10.43 -9.38
C ALA A 27 18.89 9.84 -7.98
N TRP A 28 20.06 10.08 -7.44
CA TRP A 28 20.52 9.55 -6.15
C TRP A 28 20.45 10.58 -5.01
N GLY A 29 20.00 11.79 -5.31
CA GLY A 29 19.86 12.83 -4.30
C GLY A 29 21.09 13.70 -4.08
N ASN A 30 22.13 13.58 -4.93
CA ASN A 30 23.18 14.58 -4.89
C ASN A 30 22.58 15.94 -5.22
N VAL A 31 22.76 16.90 -4.31
CA VAL A 31 22.07 18.19 -4.37
C VAL A 31 22.99 19.30 -4.84
N SER A 32 22.47 20.13 -5.76
CA SER A 32 23.01 21.46 -6.05
C SER A 32 21.99 22.48 -5.59
N SER A 33 22.43 23.46 -4.81
CA SER A 33 21.54 24.44 -4.21
C SER A 33 22.00 25.87 -4.45
N SER A 34 21.06 26.81 -4.47
CA SER A 34 21.32 28.24 -4.57
C SER A 34 20.26 29.03 -3.79
N GLY A 35 20.65 30.24 -3.37
CA GLY A 35 19.77 31.15 -2.64
C GLY A 35 20.13 31.29 -1.16
N ARG A 36 19.60 32.35 -0.55
CA ARG A 36 19.97 32.78 0.81
C ARG A 36 19.64 31.77 1.91
N LEU A 37 18.55 31.00 1.74
CA LEU A 37 18.10 30.01 2.72
C LEU A 37 18.46 28.57 2.32
N ALA A 38 19.22 28.38 1.24
CA ALA A 38 19.51 27.05 0.71
C ALA A 38 20.30 26.16 1.69
N GLU A 39 21.24 26.76 2.43
CA GLU A 39 22.05 26.03 3.42
C GLU A 39 21.31 25.84 4.75
N ILE A 40 20.37 26.71 5.08
CA ILE A 40 19.64 26.67 6.36
C ILE A 40 18.54 25.60 6.34
N ASN A 41 17.95 25.37 5.15
CA ASN A 41 16.86 24.40 5.03
C ASN A 41 17.36 22.97 5.09
N PRO A 42 16.89 22.19 6.08
CA PRO A 42 17.31 20.80 6.20
C PRO A 42 16.50 19.82 5.32
N LEU A 43 15.29 20.19 4.91
CA LEU A 43 14.45 19.29 4.13
C LEU A 43 14.76 19.43 2.63
N ARG A 44 15.23 18.34 2.00
CA ARG A 44 15.69 18.37 0.60
C ARG A 44 15.15 17.19 -0.22
N TYR A 45 16.02 16.27 -0.66
CA TYR A 45 15.69 15.11 -1.49
C TYR A 45 14.64 14.22 -0.81
N ARG A 46 13.55 13.91 -1.49
CA ARG A 46 12.40 13.11 -0.97
C ARG A 46 11.82 13.64 0.37
N GLY A 47 12.07 14.92 0.69
CA GLY A 47 11.70 15.47 1.98
C GLY A 47 12.54 14.98 3.16
N TYR A 48 13.62 14.23 2.93
CA TYR A 48 14.52 13.78 3.98
C TYR A 48 15.27 14.93 4.63
N TYR A 49 15.68 14.72 5.87
CA TYR A 49 16.51 15.66 6.60
C TYR A 49 17.96 15.54 6.12
N TYR A 50 18.49 16.63 5.56
CA TYR A 50 19.86 16.72 5.08
C TYR A 50 20.74 17.32 6.16
N ASP A 51 21.80 16.63 6.51
CA ASP A 51 22.85 17.12 7.40
C ASP A 51 23.96 17.78 6.57
N ASN A 52 24.11 19.10 6.71
CA ASN A 52 25.11 19.88 5.97
C ASN A 52 26.56 19.56 6.39
N GLU A 53 26.77 19.07 7.61
CA GLU A 53 28.14 18.79 8.10
C GLU A 53 28.66 17.49 7.51
N THR A 54 27.80 16.48 7.38
CA THR A 54 28.17 15.15 6.89
C THR A 54 27.86 14.94 5.41
N GLY A 55 26.92 15.70 4.87
CA GLY A 55 26.39 15.50 3.50
C GLY A 55 25.45 14.31 3.36
N PHE A 56 24.96 13.77 4.46
CA PHE A 56 24.07 12.62 4.49
C PHE A 56 22.60 13.01 4.68
N TYR A 57 21.70 12.12 4.26
CA TYR A 57 20.29 12.22 4.56
C TYR A 57 19.91 11.30 5.72
N TYR A 58 19.17 11.81 6.68
CA TYR A 58 18.60 11.03 7.77
C TYR A 58 17.19 10.57 7.41
N LEU A 59 17.01 9.25 7.31
CA LEU A 59 15.76 8.58 6.97
C LEU A 59 15.16 7.89 8.20
N GLN A 60 15.15 8.55 9.36
CA GLN A 60 14.61 8.03 10.63
C GLN A 60 15.38 6.83 11.21
N SER A 61 15.55 5.73 10.49
CA SER A 61 16.25 4.52 10.98
C SER A 61 17.70 4.42 10.51
N ARG A 62 18.04 5.04 9.38
CA ARG A 62 19.37 4.96 8.76
C ARG A 62 19.82 6.30 8.19
N TYR A 63 21.14 6.44 8.02
CA TYR A 63 21.74 7.53 7.25
C TYR A 63 22.05 7.06 5.84
N TYR A 64 21.64 7.86 4.86
CA TYR A 64 21.87 7.63 3.44
C TYR A 64 22.94 8.57 2.91
N ASP A 65 23.93 8.00 2.24
CA ASP A 65 24.99 8.72 1.55
C ASP A 65 24.70 8.79 0.05
N PRO A 66 24.29 9.96 -0.47
CA PRO A 66 23.97 10.10 -1.89
C PRO A 66 25.19 9.98 -2.80
N ALA A 67 26.39 10.34 -2.32
CA ALA A 67 27.63 10.25 -3.10
C ALA A 67 28.03 8.80 -3.35
N ASN A 68 27.90 7.94 -2.33
CA ASN A 68 28.16 6.52 -2.41
C ASN A 68 26.90 5.69 -2.78
N ARG A 69 25.72 6.31 -2.87
CA ARG A 69 24.46 5.71 -3.31
C ARG A 69 23.97 4.56 -2.42
N ARG A 70 24.25 4.64 -1.12
CA ARG A 70 23.97 3.58 -0.16
C ARG A 70 23.70 4.11 1.24
N PHE A 71 23.08 3.29 2.06
CA PHE A 71 23.03 3.53 3.49
C PHE A 71 24.42 3.34 4.12
N ILE A 72 24.72 4.13 5.17
CA ILE A 72 25.93 3.98 5.98
C ILE A 72 25.74 2.86 7.01
N ASN A 73 24.52 2.73 7.53
CA ASN A 73 24.17 1.70 8.48
C ASN A 73 23.59 0.49 7.75
N ALA A 74 23.92 -0.71 8.21
CA ALA A 74 23.30 -1.93 7.73
C ALA A 74 21.80 -1.95 8.08
N ASP A 75 20.98 -2.57 7.23
CA ASP A 75 19.59 -2.82 7.53
C ASP A 75 19.47 -3.76 8.73
N SER A 76 18.45 -3.58 9.56
CA SER A 76 18.13 -4.52 10.64
C SER A 76 17.63 -5.88 10.12
N TYR A 77 17.28 -5.96 8.84
CA TYR A 77 16.80 -7.17 8.18
C TYR A 77 17.87 -7.74 7.23
N GLN A 78 18.28 -8.98 7.47
CA GLN A 78 19.35 -9.66 6.71
C GLN A 78 18.95 -10.13 5.31
N SER A 79 17.68 -10.21 4.98
CA SER A 79 17.23 -10.66 3.66
C SER A 79 15.79 -10.23 3.40
N THR A 80 15.59 -9.62 2.26
CA THR A 80 14.29 -9.19 1.77
C THR A 80 13.62 -10.21 0.85
N GLY A 81 14.20 -11.41 0.70
CA GLY A 81 13.67 -12.48 -0.16
C GLY A 81 13.84 -12.25 -1.67
N GLN A 82 14.46 -11.15 -2.08
CA GLN A 82 14.65 -10.80 -3.51
C GLN A 82 15.99 -11.25 -4.11
N GLY A 83 16.46 -12.43 -3.75
CA GLY A 83 17.72 -12.97 -4.26
C GLY A 83 18.95 -12.12 -3.86
N PHE A 84 19.93 -12.00 -4.75
CA PHE A 84 21.18 -11.28 -4.46
C PHE A 84 21.01 -9.79 -4.15
N VAL A 85 19.98 -9.12 -4.71
CA VAL A 85 19.72 -7.69 -4.46
C VAL A 85 19.16 -7.50 -3.06
N GLY A 86 18.31 -8.40 -2.59
CA GLY A 86 17.71 -8.35 -1.26
C GLY A 86 18.65 -8.73 -0.11
N THR A 87 19.86 -9.22 -0.40
CA THR A 87 20.88 -9.51 0.62
C THR A 87 21.81 -8.32 0.88
N ASN A 88 21.75 -7.27 0.06
CA ASN A 88 22.56 -6.07 0.25
C ASN A 88 21.93 -5.14 1.30
N MET A 89 22.35 -5.30 2.56
CA MET A 89 21.84 -4.53 3.71
C MET A 89 22.09 -3.02 3.63
N PHE A 90 22.87 -2.55 2.66
CA PHE A 90 23.22 -1.14 2.47
C PHE A 90 22.57 -0.53 1.24
N ALA A 91 21.84 -1.31 0.42
CA ALA A 91 21.22 -0.83 -0.80
C ALA A 91 20.11 0.19 -0.50
N TYR A 92 20.16 1.36 -1.13
CA TYR A 92 19.06 2.32 -1.15
C TYR A 92 18.12 1.99 -2.31
N CYS A 93 16.84 1.85 -2.01
CA CYS A 93 15.78 1.57 -2.99
C CYS A 93 16.09 0.39 -3.94
N ASN A 94 16.78 -0.64 -3.47
CA ASN A 94 17.25 -1.77 -4.31
C ASN A 94 18.03 -1.32 -5.55
N ASN A 95 18.82 -0.26 -5.44
CA ASN A 95 19.55 0.42 -6.51
C ASN A 95 18.68 1.01 -7.63
N ASN A 96 17.41 1.27 -7.37
CA ASN A 96 16.49 1.91 -8.31
C ASN A 96 15.74 3.10 -7.67
N PRO A 97 16.41 4.22 -7.40
CA PRO A 97 15.81 5.39 -6.74
C PRO A 97 14.85 6.19 -7.64
N ILE A 98 14.80 5.87 -8.96
CA ILE A 98 13.88 6.54 -9.88
C ILE A 98 12.44 6.08 -9.67
N THR A 99 12.25 4.77 -9.43
CA THR A 99 10.92 4.15 -9.31
C THR A 99 10.55 3.80 -7.87
N ALA A 100 11.49 3.86 -6.92
CA ALA A 100 11.30 3.50 -5.53
C ALA A 100 11.68 4.66 -4.59
N ILE A 101 11.04 4.67 -3.42
CA ILE A 101 11.31 5.59 -2.30
C ILE A 101 11.44 4.74 -1.04
N ASP A 102 12.34 5.11 -0.15
CA ASP A 102 12.45 4.53 1.20
C ASP A 102 12.18 5.63 2.24
N GLU A 103 10.92 5.82 2.62
CA GLU A 103 10.50 6.94 3.48
C GLU A 103 11.04 6.86 4.92
N SER A 104 11.35 5.66 5.39
CA SER A 104 11.71 5.40 6.80
C SER A 104 13.14 4.91 7.00
N GLY A 105 13.90 4.73 5.93
CA GLY A 105 15.19 4.06 5.98
C GLY A 105 15.07 2.56 6.27
N LYS A 106 13.90 1.98 6.01
CA LYS A 106 13.60 0.57 6.16
C LYS A 106 13.06 0.09 4.80
N SER A 107 13.45 -1.08 4.40
CA SER A 107 13.26 -1.59 3.04
C SER A 107 11.84 -1.46 2.46
N VAL A 108 11.72 -0.98 1.21
CA VAL A 108 10.51 -1.01 0.36
C VAL A 108 9.89 -2.43 0.25
N THR A 109 10.65 -3.43 0.60
CA THR A 109 10.32 -4.86 0.45
C THR A 109 9.15 -5.30 1.32
N ALA A 110 8.99 -4.72 2.52
CA ALA A 110 7.90 -5.09 3.43
C ALA A 110 6.52 -4.81 2.81
N ILE A 111 6.37 -3.68 2.08
CA ILE A 111 5.12 -3.33 1.40
C ILE A 111 4.82 -4.31 0.27
N ILE A 112 5.82 -4.68 -0.52
CA ILE A 112 5.65 -5.63 -1.64
C ILE A 112 5.29 -7.03 -1.12
N ILE A 113 5.99 -7.52 -0.10
CA ILE A 113 5.70 -8.82 0.52
C ILE A 113 4.29 -8.80 1.13
N GLY A 114 3.93 -7.75 1.85
CA GLY A 114 2.58 -7.59 2.41
C GLY A 114 1.52 -7.62 1.31
N ALA A 115 1.73 -6.91 0.20
CA ALA A 115 0.80 -6.90 -0.93
C ALA A 115 0.66 -8.30 -1.58
N LEU A 116 1.76 -9.04 -1.75
CA LEU A 116 1.73 -10.39 -2.30
C LEU A 116 1.00 -11.38 -1.39
N ILE A 117 1.23 -11.30 -0.08
CA ILE A 117 0.52 -12.13 0.91
C ILE A 117 -0.97 -11.81 0.90
N CYS A 118 -1.34 -10.51 0.92
CA CYS A 118 -2.75 -10.11 0.87
C CYS A 118 -3.42 -10.49 -0.45
N ALA A 119 -2.69 -10.43 -1.58
CA ALA A 119 -3.18 -10.91 -2.87
C ALA A 119 -3.46 -12.42 -2.82
N ALA A 120 -2.52 -13.21 -2.29
CA ALA A 120 -2.70 -14.66 -2.19
C ALA A 120 -3.89 -15.03 -1.29
N ILE A 121 -3.99 -14.42 -0.11
CA ILE A 121 -5.08 -14.69 0.83
C ILE A 121 -6.44 -14.24 0.26
N GLY A 122 -6.53 -12.99 -0.25
CA GLY A 122 -7.77 -12.47 -0.84
C GLY A 122 -8.21 -13.26 -2.07
N GLY A 123 -7.27 -13.72 -2.89
CA GLY A 123 -7.55 -14.57 -4.05
C GLY A 123 -8.04 -15.96 -3.67
N ILE A 124 -7.41 -16.62 -2.70
CA ILE A 124 -7.82 -17.95 -2.22
C ILE A 124 -9.18 -17.87 -1.54
N ASP A 125 -9.41 -16.87 -0.69
CA ASP A 125 -10.68 -16.69 0.02
C ASP A 125 -11.84 -16.47 -0.95
N ALA A 126 -11.69 -15.56 -1.92
CA ALA A 126 -12.70 -15.30 -2.94
C ALA A 126 -12.98 -16.53 -3.84
N TYR A 127 -11.93 -17.27 -4.22
CA TYR A 127 -12.06 -18.52 -4.97
C TYR A 127 -12.84 -19.58 -4.20
N LEU A 128 -12.46 -19.83 -2.95
CA LEU A 128 -13.12 -20.82 -2.09
C LEU A 128 -14.58 -20.42 -1.79
N SER A 129 -14.82 -19.14 -1.53
CA SER A 129 -16.17 -18.60 -1.33
C SER A 129 -17.06 -18.87 -2.53
N ALA A 130 -16.60 -18.57 -3.74
CA ALA A 130 -17.33 -18.84 -4.97
C ALA A 130 -17.58 -20.35 -5.17
N LYS A 131 -16.57 -21.20 -4.89
CA LYS A 131 -16.71 -22.66 -5.00
C LYS A 131 -17.73 -23.21 -4.00
N THR A 132 -17.76 -22.71 -2.78
CA THR A 132 -18.73 -23.16 -1.76
C THR A 132 -20.16 -22.67 -2.07
N SER A 133 -20.32 -21.58 -2.82
CA SER A 133 -21.60 -21.09 -3.33
C SER A 133 -22.09 -21.82 -4.60
N GLY A 134 -21.33 -22.82 -5.09
CA GLY A 134 -21.72 -23.62 -6.26
C GLY A 134 -21.22 -23.08 -7.60
N ALA A 135 -20.42 -22.02 -7.62
CA ALA A 135 -19.89 -21.42 -8.85
C ALA A 135 -19.04 -22.39 -9.67
N SER A 136 -19.09 -22.23 -10.98
CA SER A 136 -18.22 -22.97 -11.90
C SER A 136 -16.74 -22.69 -11.60
N THR A 137 -15.84 -23.57 -12.05
CA THR A 137 -14.40 -23.38 -11.82
C THR A 137 -13.88 -22.11 -12.49
N ASN A 138 -14.38 -21.77 -13.68
CA ASN A 138 -13.97 -20.56 -14.38
C ASN A 138 -14.44 -19.29 -13.67
N GLU A 139 -15.68 -19.29 -13.21
CA GLU A 139 -16.21 -18.19 -12.39
C GLU A 139 -15.41 -18.02 -11.09
N ALA A 140 -15.16 -19.10 -10.36
CA ALA A 140 -14.38 -19.08 -9.13
C ALA A 140 -12.96 -18.54 -9.36
N LEU A 141 -12.31 -18.86 -10.49
CA LEU A 141 -11.01 -18.31 -10.84
C LEU A 141 -11.07 -16.79 -11.07
N TRP A 142 -12.10 -16.28 -11.74
CA TRP A 142 -12.29 -14.83 -11.90
C TRP A 142 -12.56 -14.14 -10.55
N GLN A 143 -13.40 -14.72 -9.71
CA GLN A 143 -13.63 -14.22 -8.34
C GLN A 143 -12.33 -14.18 -7.54
N GLY A 144 -11.50 -15.23 -7.65
CA GLY A 144 -10.17 -15.27 -7.04
C GLY A 144 -9.24 -14.18 -7.55
N ALA A 145 -9.25 -13.90 -8.86
CA ALA A 145 -8.44 -12.82 -9.43
C ALA A 145 -8.88 -11.43 -8.91
N ILE A 146 -10.18 -11.17 -8.81
CA ILE A 146 -10.73 -9.94 -8.24
C ILE A 146 -10.31 -9.79 -6.78
N GLY A 147 -10.44 -10.84 -5.99
CA GLY A 147 -10.03 -10.86 -4.58
C GLY A 147 -8.54 -10.63 -4.39
N ALA A 148 -7.70 -11.21 -5.25
CA ALA A 148 -6.24 -11.00 -5.22
C ALA A 148 -5.86 -9.54 -5.48
N VAL A 149 -6.44 -8.92 -6.51
CA VAL A 149 -6.19 -7.50 -6.82
C VAL A 149 -6.66 -6.59 -5.68
N SER A 150 -7.87 -6.82 -5.18
CA SER A 150 -8.43 -6.05 -4.06
C SER A 150 -7.55 -6.13 -2.81
N GLY A 151 -7.11 -7.33 -2.42
CA GLY A 151 -6.24 -7.56 -1.28
C GLY A 151 -4.89 -6.87 -1.42
N ALA A 152 -4.26 -6.99 -2.59
CA ALA A 152 -2.98 -6.34 -2.88
C ALA A 152 -3.07 -4.81 -2.74
N VAL A 153 -4.06 -4.18 -3.40
CA VAL A 153 -4.22 -2.72 -3.40
C VAL A 153 -4.55 -2.20 -2.01
N THR A 154 -5.44 -2.88 -1.27
CA THR A 154 -5.79 -2.52 0.11
C THR A 154 -4.58 -2.54 1.03
N SER A 155 -3.71 -3.56 0.92
CA SER A 155 -2.48 -3.66 1.70
C SER A 155 -1.51 -2.53 1.39
N VAL A 156 -1.31 -2.18 0.11
CA VAL A 156 -0.45 -1.06 -0.29
C VAL A 156 -0.97 0.26 0.28
N VAL A 157 -2.27 0.53 0.17
CA VAL A 157 -2.89 1.76 0.73
C VAL A 157 -2.70 1.85 2.24
N ALA A 158 -2.88 0.74 2.96
CA ALA A 158 -2.67 0.69 4.40
C ALA A 158 -1.20 0.93 4.80
N ALA A 159 -0.26 0.53 3.96
CA ALA A 159 1.18 0.67 4.21
C ALA A 159 1.73 2.06 3.93
N ILE A 160 1.08 2.92 3.13
CA ILE A 160 1.58 4.26 2.79
C ILE A 160 1.44 5.22 3.99
N PRO A 161 2.54 5.71 4.61
CA PRO A 161 2.47 6.55 5.81
C PRO A 161 1.78 7.90 5.57
N ALA A 162 1.93 8.47 4.38
CA ALA A 162 1.36 9.77 4.02
C ALA A 162 -0.19 9.78 3.97
N ILE A 163 -0.82 8.61 3.87
CA ILE A 163 -2.28 8.47 3.86
C ILE A 163 -2.75 8.25 5.30
N GLY A 164 -3.42 9.24 5.88
CA GLY A 164 -4.02 9.10 7.22
C GLY A 164 -5.20 8.11 7.25
N PRO A 165 -5.60 7.59 8.44
CA PRO A 165 -6.66 6.60 8.58
C PRO A 165 -7.98 6.96 7.87
N PRO A 166 -8.53 8.18 7.97
CA PRO A 166 -9.77 8.53 7.28
C PRO A 166 -9.67 8.45 5.75
N ALA A 167 -8.56 8.92 5.18
CA ALA A 167 -8.34 8.86 3.73
C ALA A 167 -8.13 7.41 3.25
N ALA A 168 -7.36 6.61 3.99
CA ALA A 168 -7.19 5.19 3.72
C ALA A 168 -8.53 4.44 3.74
N THR A 169 -9.40 4.75 4.69
CA THR A 169 -10.75 4.18 4.79
C THR A 169 -11.62 4.49 3.57
N LEU A 170 -11.59 5.75 3.09
CA LEU A 170 -12.32 6.15 1.89
C LEU A 170 -11.80 5.43 0.63
N ILE A 171 -10.49 5.29 0.52
CA ILE A 171 -9.88 4.54 -0.59
C ILE A 171 -10.25 3.05 -0.48
N GLY A 172 -10.19 2.48 0.72
CA GLY A 172 -10.62 1.10 0.99
C GLY A 172 -12.09 0.86 0.65
N ALA A 173 -12.98 1.81 0.96
CA ALA A 173 -14.37 1.77 0.53
C ALA A 173 -14.50 1.75 -1.00
N GLY A 174 -13.76 2.61 -1.70
CA GLY A 174 -13.73 2.64 -3.17
C GLY A 174 -13.26 1.31 -3.77
N ILE A 175 -12.19 0.73 -3.24
CA ILE A 175 -11.69 -0.59 -3.65
C ILE A 175 -12.76 -1.66 -3.42
N GLY A 176 -13.39 -1.67 -2.26
CA GLY A 176 -14.45 -2.59 -1.90
C GLY A 176 -15.68 -2.48 -2.83
N PHE A 177 -16.10 -1.26 -3.15
CA PHE A 177 -17.17 -1.02 -4.09
C PHE A 177 -16.87 -1.57 -5.48
N VAL A 178 -15.69 -1.25 -6.02
CA VAL A 178 -15.28 -1.71 -7.36
C VAL A 178 -15.12 -3.24 -7.40
N SER A 179 -14.48 -3.84 -6.40
CA SER A 179 -14.28 -5.30 -6.37
C SER A 179 -15.58 -6.06 -6.18
N SER A 180 -16.48 -5.61 -5.31
CA SER A 180 -17.79 -6.24 -5.11
C SER A 180 -18.67 -6.11 -6.33
N THR A 181 -18.68 -4.94 -6.99
CA THR A 181 -19.42 -4.76 -8.24
C THR A 181 -18.88 -5.68 -9.34
N ALA A 182 -17.53 -5.76 -9.48
CA ALA A 182 -16.91 -6.67 -10.44
C ALA A 182 -17.25 -8.14 -10.15
N SER A 183 -17.34 -8.52 -8.87
CA SER A 183 -17.75 -9.84 -8.42
C SER A 183 -19.18 -10.16 -8.85
N GLU A 184 -20.14 -9.27 -8.60
CA GLU A 184 -21.55 -9.43 -9.00
C GLU A 184 -21.72 -9.49 -10.52
N VAL A 185 -21.00 -8.62 -11.26
CA VAL A 185 -20.99 -8.65 -12.73
C VAL A 185 -20.44 -9.98 -13.26
N THR A 186 -19.38 -10.48 -12.63
CA THR A 186 -18.82 -11.79 -13.00
C THR A 186 -19.82 -12.90 -12.75
N HIS A 187 -20.46 -12.92 -11.58
CA HIS A 187 -21.49 -13.91 -11.25
C HIS A 187 -22.64 -13.89 -12.26
N TYR A 188 -23.16 -12.71 -12.57
CA TYR A 188 -24.19 -12.55 -13.59
C TYR A 188 -23.73 -13.03 -14.98
N ALA A 189 -22.52 -12.67 -15.39
CA ALA A 189 -22.00 -13.00 -16.71
C ALA A 189 -21.87 -14.52 -16.95
N PHE A 190 -21.53 -15.27 -15.90
CA PHE A 190 -21.40 -16.72 -15.97
C PHE A 190 -22.73 -17.49 -15.85
N ASN A 191 -23.75 -16.90 -15.24
CA ASN A 191 -25.02 -17.58 -14.93
C ASN A 191 -26.23 -17.07 -15.75
N LYS A 192 -26.10 -15.96 -16.49
CA LYS A 192 -27.19 -15.32 -17.25
C LYS A 192 -27.86 -16.24 -18.30
N ASP A 193 -27.16 -17.24 -18.78
CA ASP A 193 -27.66 -18.18 -19.79
C ASP A 193 -28.25 -19.47 -19.14
N ASP A 194 -28.23 -19.57 -17.80
CA ASP A 194 -28.87 -20.66 -17.04
C ASP A 194 -30.36 -20.37 -16.91
N PRO A 195 -31.28 -21.30 -17.37
CA PRO A 195 -32.71 -21.11 -17.29
C PRO A 195 -33.27 -20.98 -15.86
N ASP A 196 -32.55 -21.52 -14.88
CA ASP A 196 -32.95 -21.53 -13.47
C ASP A 196 -32.34 -20.34 -12.70
N TYR A 197 -31.53 -19.48 -13.35
CA TYR A 197 -30.92 -18.35 -12.73
C TYR A 197 -31.85 -17.12 -12.75
N GLU A 198 -32.21 -16.66 -11.56
CA GLU A 198 -32.90 -15.39 -11.38
C GLU A 198 -31.92 -14.36 -10.77
N PHE A 199 -31.78 -13.20 -11.44
CA PHE A 199 -30.99 -12.13 -10.91
C PHE A 199 -31.71 -11.39 -9.80
N ASP A 200 -31.23 -11.53 -8.56
CA ASP A 200 -31.77 -10.79 -7.41
C ASP A 200 -30.98 -9.48 -7.21
N THR A 201 -31.66 -8.38 -7.59
CA THR A 201 -31.11 -7.03 -7.44
C THR A 201 -30.85 -6.65 -5.98
N ALA A 202 -31.72 -7.11 -5.05
CA ALA A 202 -31.62 -6.77 -3.65
C ALA A 202 -30.42 -7.48 -3.01
N GLU A 203 -30.20 -8.75 -3.33
CA GLU A 203 -29.05 -9.52 -2.89
C GLU A 203 -27.75 -8.92 -3.44
N SER A 204 -27.69 -8.62 -4.74
CA SER A 204 -26.53 -8.01 -5.38
C SER A 204 -26.19 -6.64 -4.77
N CYS A 205 -27.18 -5.79 -4.53
CA CYS A 205 -26.97 -4.52 -3.82
C CYS A 205 -26.45 -4.73 -2.39
N ALA A 206 -27.00 -5.69 -1.65
CA ALA A 206 -26.54 -6.02 -0.31
C ALA A 206 -25.07 -6.49 -0.33
N ASN A 207 -24.69 -7.35 -1.26
CA ASN A 207 -23.32 -7.85 -1.44
C ASN A 207 -22.33 -6.72 -1.73
N ILE A 208 -22.69 -5.76 -2.60
CA ILE A 208 -21.87 -4.59 -2.90
C ILE A 208 -21.68 -3.71 -1.66
N VAL A 209 -22.75 -3.44 -0.92
CA VAL A 209 -22.68 -2.64 0.32
C VAL A 209 -21.83 -3.33 1.37
N PHE A 210 -22.04 -4.62 1.61
CA PHE A 210 -21.23 -5.39 2.56
C PHE A 210 -19.76 -5.42 2.19
N GLY A 211 -19.42 -5.68 0.92
CA GLY A 211 -18.02 -5.69 0.46
C GLY A 211 -17.38 -4.32 0.57
N THR A 212 -18.12 -3.24 0.30
CA THR A 212 -17.66 -1.86 0.47
C THR A 212 -17.33 -1.57 1.93
N LEU A 213 -18.24 -1.86 2.86
CA LEU A 213 -18.05 -1.62 4.29
C LEU A 213 -16.94 -2.50 4.88
N SER A 214 -16.86 -3.76 4.46
CA SER A 214 -15.83 -4.70 4.90
C SER A 214 -14.43 -4.20 4.52
N ASN A 215 -14.25 -3.79 3.26
CA ASN A 215 -12.97 -3.25 2.80
C ASN A 215 -12.60 -1.92 3.49
N ALA A 216 -13.57 -1.05 3.71
CA ALA A 216 -13.38 0.19 4.46
C ALA A 216 -12.88 -0.09 5.88
N ALA A 217 -13.58 -0.96 6.61
CA ALA A 217 -13.23 -1.35 7.98
C ALA A 217 -11.86 -2.03 8.05
N SER A 218 -11.60 -2.97 7.15
CA SER A 218 -10.31 -3.67 7.06
C SER A 218 -9.15 -2.71 6.80
N THR A 219 -9.33 -1.76 5.88
CA THR A 219 -8.31 -0.75 5.55
C THR A 219 -8.06 0.19 6.74
N TYR A 220 -9.12 0.63 7.43
CA TYR A 220 -9.00 1.47 8.62
C TYR A 220 -8.19 0.77 9.71
N ILE A 221 -8.55 -0.45 10.06
CA ILE A 221 -7.91 -1.19 11.16
C ILE A 221 -6.47 -1.58 10.78
N SER A 222 -6.22 -2.00 9.55
CA SER A 222 -4.86 -2.26 9.07
C SER A 222 -3.99 -1.01 9.14
N LYS A 223 -4.58 0.17 8.89
CA LYS A 223 -3.88 1.45 9.01
C LYS A 223 -3.57 1.80 10.47
N GLU A 224 -4.51 1.61 11.37
CA GLU A 224 -4.29 1.81 12.81
C GLU A 224 -3.21 0.87 13.35
N ILE A 225 -3.23 -0.40 12.96
CA ILE A 225 -2.19 -1.38 13.34
C ILE A 225 -0.81 -0.93 12.85
N ASN A 226 -0.71 -0.42 11.62
CA ASN A 226 0.55 0.07 11.07
C ASN A 226 1.08 1.34 11.76
N MET A 227 0.25 2.03 12.53
CA MET A 227 0.64 3.19 13.36
C MET A 227 1.11 2.80 14.77
N LEU A 228 0.91 1.56 15.21
CA LEU A 228 1.37 1.12 16.51
C LEU A 228 2.91 1.06 16.57
N PRO A 229 3.52 1.32 17.73
CA PRO A 229 4.99 1.27 17.90
C PRO A 229 5.50 -0.17 17.97
N MET A 230 5.29 -0.92 16.91
CA MET A 230 5.77 -2.29 16.74
C MET A 230 6.83 -2.35 15.62
N GLY A 231 7.61 -3.42 15.58
CA GLY A 231 8.51 -3.65 14.45
C GLY A 231 7.73 -3.79 13.13
N GLU A 232 8.26 -3.25 12.03
CA GLU A 232 7.56 -3.18 10.73
C GLU A 232 7.04 -4.52 10.22
N ILE A 233 7.82 -5.59 10.33
CA ILE A 233 7.38 -6.94 9.93
C ILE A 233 6.17 -7.37 10.74
N SER A 234 6.17 -7.07 12.06
CA SER A 234 5.04 -7.40 12.94
C SER A 234 3.80 -6.61 12.55
N GLN A 235 3.93 -5.33 12.20
CA GLN A 235 2.82 -4.48 11.74
C GLN A 235 2.21 -5.01 10.44
N VAL A 236 3.05 -5.27 9.43
CA VAL A 236 2.60 -5.81 8.14
C VAL A 236 1.95 -7.18 8.33
N TYR A 237 2.55 -8.07 9.14
CA TYR A 237 2.02 -9.40 9.40
C TYR A 237 0.67 -9.33 10.13
N VAL A 238 0.56 -8.56 11.21
CA VAL A 238 -0.68 -8.42 11.99
C VAL A 238 -1.78 -7.74 11.14
N GLY A 239 -1.44 -6.68 10.40
CA GLY A 239 -2.37 -6.00 9.49
C GLY A 239 -2.88 -6.94 8.38
N THR A 240 -1.98 -7.77 7.82
CA THR A 240 -2.31 -8.76 6.78
C THR A 240 -3.24 -9.84 7.32
N VAL A 241 -2.89 -10.43 8.47
CA VAL A 241 -3.70 -11.48 9.13
C VAL A 241 -5.06 -10.93 9.52
N TYR A 242 -5.13 -9.70 10.02
CA TYR A 242 -6.40 -9.05 10.36
C TYR A 242 -7.27 -8.82 9.12
N SER A 243 -6.70 -8.29 8.06
CA SER A 243 -7.42 -8.06 6.79
C SER A 243 -7.98 -9.37 6.21
N ALA A 244 -7.19 -10.44 6.24
CA ALA A 244 -7.60 -11.77 5.79
C ALA A 244 -8.69 -12.40 6.68
N GLY A 245 -8.55 -12.27 8.00
CA GLY A 245 -9.54 -12.78 8.95
C GLY A 245 -10.87 -12.04 8.89
N HIS A 246 -10.86 -10.75 8.50
CA HIS A 246 -12.08 -9.97 8.36
C HIS A 246 -12.88 -10.33 7.11
N THR A 247 -12.23 -10.64 5.99
CA THR A 247 -12.90 -11.14 4.77
C THR A 247 -13.55 -12.50 5.01
N GLY A 248 -12.87 -13.42 5.70
CA GLY A 248 -13.45 -14.71 6.11
C GLY A 248 -14.58 -14.57 7.15
N GLY A 249 -14.48 -13.63 8.09
CA GLY A 249 -15.52 -13.32 9.09
C GLY A 249 -16.81 -12.76 8.45
N CYS A 250 -16.69 -11.95 7.40
CA CYS A 250 -17.84 -11.44 6.66
C CYS A 250 -18.60 -12.54 5.90
N PHE A 251 -17.91 -13.57 5.42
CA PHE A 251 -18.54 -14.72 4.82
C PHE A 251 -19.40 -15.49 5.83
N GLY A 252 -18.91 -15.70 7.04
CA GLY A 252 -19.67 -16.31 8.15
C GLY A 252 -20.89 -15.50 8.55
N LEU A 253 -20.78 -14.16 8.58
CA LEU A 253 -21.90 -13.26 8.86
C LEU A 253 -22.95 -13.25 7.75
N LYS A 254 -22.56 -13.26 6.46
CA LYS A 254 -23.50 -13.38 5.32
C LYS A 254 -24.30 -14.67 5.41
N LYS A 255 -23.63 -15.80 5.70
CA LYS A 255 -24.31 -17.08 5.84
C LYS A 255 -25.30 -17.07 7.01
N LEU A 256 -24.92 -16.45 8.14
CA LEU A 256 -25.79 -16.31 9.32
C LEU A 256 -27.00 -15.42 9.04
N VAL A 257 -26.83 -14.33 8.29
CA VAL A 257 -27.95 -13.45 7.89
C VAL A 257 -28.84 -14.12 6.89
N ALA A 258 -28.31 -14.87 5.91
CA ALA A 258 -29.10 -15.65 4.96
C ALA A 258 -29.87 -16.82 5.60
N GLU A 259 -29.44 -17.31 6.78
CA GLU A 259 -30.16 -18.33 7.54
C GLU A 259 -31.23 -17.74 8.50
N LEU A 260 -31.21 -16.41 8.72
CA LEU A 260 -32.14 -15.71 9.63
C LEU A 260 -33.28 -14.99 8.91
N PHE A 261 -33.19 -14.82 7.60
CA PHE A 261 -34.18 -14.18 6.72
C PHE A 261 -34.50 -15.06 5.52
#